data_3e2d769f80c827a8ede8f0aebb319129
#
_entry.id   3e2d769f80c827a8ede8f0aebb319129
#
_cell.length_a   1.000
_cell.length_b   1.000
_cell.length_c   1.000
_cell.angle_alpha   90.00
_cell.angle_beta   90.00
_cell.angle_gamma   90.00
#
_symmetry.space_group_name_H-M   'P 1'
#
loop_
_entity.id
_entity.type
_entity.pdbx_description
1 polymer ?
#
loop_
_entity_poly.entity_id
_entity_poly.type
_entity_poly.pdbx_seq_one_letter_code
_entity_poly.pdbx_strand_id
1 'polypeptide(L)'
;QESRLHGRFTLQTGLVYSEFRNDIHVIEPVPIKQDWLIYRGVDFGVRHPFAAIWVAHDQNKNQLHVFREYLATEKTTIENGQMVHALSMKDNPVDWTSADPESRDGRLTLARYCNIPNKPAPKHMGVIAGIEEVKKWLQVNADGAPGIVIHSCCKKLIKEIRSYRWKPDQKKDTVIKANDHALDALRYVCMTLSRQMARYQ
;
A
#
# COMPACT_ATOMS: atom_id res chain seq x y z
N GLN A 1 -1.89 13.18 39.29
CA GLN A 1 -0.52 12.59 39.40
C GLN A 1 -0.51 11.05 39.40
N GLU A 2 -1.58 10.38 38.92
CA GLU A 2 -1.69 8.90 38.95
C GLU A 2 -1.70 8.22 37.57
N SER A 3 -1.41 8.90 36.46
CA SER A 3 -1.52 8.31 35.13
C SER A 3 -0.22 7.76 34.54
N ARG A 4 0.86 7.62 35.32
CA ARG A 4 2.18 7.19 34.84
C ARG A 4 2.68 5.81 35.27
N LEU A 5 1.92 5.04 36.05
CA LEU A 5 2.42 3.79 36.64
C LEU A 5 1.66 2.52 36.29
N HIS A 6 0.66 2.56 35.44
CA HIS A 6 0.05 1.36 34.88
C HIS A 6 0.07 1.52 33.37
N GLY A 7 0.95 0.79 32.69
CA GLY A 7 0.93 0.61 31.25
C GLY A 7 -0.37 -0.08 30.83
N ARG A 8 -1.48 0.66 30.84
CA ARG A 8 -2.72 0.24 30.21
C ARG A 8 -2.46 0.26 28.72
N PHE A 9 -2.27 -0.91 28.15
CA PHE A 9 -2.48 -1.11 26.72
C PHE A 9 -3.92 -0.70 26.45
N THR A 10 -4.13 0.54 26.05
CA THR A 10 -5.40 0.99 25.50
C THR A 10 -5.51 0.32 24.14
N LEU A 11 -6.34 -0.72 24.04
CA LEU A 11 -6.65 -1.35 22.76
C LEU A 11 -7.13 -0.27 21.79
N GLN A 12 -6.52 -0.23 20.63
CA GLN A 12 -6.91 0.73 19.61
C GLN A 12 -8.32 0.38 19.12
N THR A 13 -9.22 1.34 19.21
CA THR A 13 -10.59 1.23 18.70
C THR A 13 -10.80 2.31 17.63
N GLY A 14 -11.60 1.99 16.60
CA GLY A 14 -11.90 2.96 15.54
C GLY A 14 -11.07 2.76 14.27
N LEU A 15 -10.76 3.86 13.59
CA LEU A 15 -10.02 3.83 12.32
C LEU A 15 -8.56 3.47 12.51
N VAL A 16 -8.03 2.61 11.63
CA VAL A 16 -6.61 2.25 11.60
C VAL A 16 -5.76 3.43 11.12
N TYR A 17 -6.22 4.11 10.07
CA TYR A 17 -5.54 5.27 9.48
C TYR A 17 -6.27 6.57 9.83
N SER A 18 -6.27 6.92 11.11
CA SER A 18 -6.88 8.17 11.61
C SER A 18 -6.17 9.43 11.09
N GLU A 19 -4.92 9.29 10.65
CA GLU A 19 -4.11 10.33 10.05
C GLU A 19 -4.58 10.72 8.63
N PHE A 20 -5.32 9.82 7.96
CA PHE A 20 -5.79 10.07 6.61
C PHE A 20 -6.89 11.12 6.57
N ARG A 21 -6.67 12.17 5.80
CA ARG A 21 -7.61 13.27 5.56
C ARG A 21 -7.78 13.50 4.06
N ASN A 22 -9.03 13.57 3.60
CA ASN A 22 -9.32 13.76 2.16
C ASN A 22 -8.76 15.08 1.62
N ASP A 23 -8.92 16.16 2.39
CA ASP A 23 -8.49 17.51 2.01
C ASP A 23 -6.97 17.66 1.91
N ILE A 24 -6.21 16.73 2.47
CA ILE A 24 -4.74 16.72 2.45
C ILE A 24 -4.20 15.64 1.53
N HIS A 25 -4.73 14.41 1.63
CA HIS A 25 -4.13 13.23 1.01
C HIS A 25 -4.75 12.85 -0.34
N VAL A 26 -5.91 13.42 -0.69
CA VAL A 26 -6.53 13.15 -1.99
C VAL A 26 -6.35 14.35 -2.90
N ILE A 27 -5.75 14.12 -4.07
CA ILE A 27 -5.51 15.15 -5.07
C ILE A 27 -6.12 14.76 -6.41
N GLU A 28 -6.39 15.75 -7.24
CA GLU A 28 -6.70 15.47 -8.65
C GLU A 28 -5.49 14.85 -9.34
N PRO A 29 -5.72 13.96 -10.34
CA PRO A 29 -4.64 13.33 -11.07
C PRO A 29 -3.67 14.33 -11.68
N VAL A 30 -2.40 14.17 -11.39
CA VAL A 30 -1.31 14.96 -12.01
C VAL A 30 -0.46 14.05 -12.91
N PRO A 31 0.18 14.59 -13.96
CA PRO A 31 1.10 13.83 -14.79
C PRO A 31 2.28 13.29 -13.96
N ILE A 32 2.62 12.02 -14.18
CA ILE A 32 3.79 11.39 -13.58
C ILE A 32 5.03 11.82 -14.36
N LYS A 33 5.99 12.41 -13.68
CA LYS A 33 7.22 12.90 -14.31
C LYS A 33 8.16 11.75 -14.66
N GLN A 34 8.99 11.93 -15.68
CA GLN A 34 9.92 10.90 -16.16
C GLN A 34 11.04 10.55 -15.15
N ASP A 35 11.39 11.49 -14.29
CA ASP A 35 12.41 11.34 -13.24
C ASP A 35 11.88 10.70 -11.96
N TRP A 36 10.57 10.43 -11.86
CA TRP A 36 10.00 9.77 -10.70
C TRP A 36 10.13 8.25 -10.79
N LEU A 37 10.55 7.61 -9.71
CA LEU A 37 10.61 6.15 -9.60
C LEU A 37 9.19 5.58 -9.47
N ILE A 38 8.93 4.48 -10.18
CA ILE A 38 7.62 3.82 -10.15
C ILE A 38 7.72 2.49 -9.41
N TYR A 39 6.89 2.34 -8.40
CA TYR A 39 6.75 1.11 -7.63
C TYR A 39 5.38 0.50 -7.85
N ARG A 40 5.28 -0.80 -7.66
CA ARG A 40 3.99 -1.48 -7.75
C ARG A 40 3.82 -2.44 -6.58
N GLY A 41 2.63 -2.40 -5.94
CA GLY A 41 2.20 -3.37 -4.95
C GLY A 41 1.19 -4.35 -5.56
N VAL A 42 1.26 -5.62 -5.17
CA VAL A 42 0.30 -6.65 -5.61
C VAL A 42 -0.15 -7.49 -4.43
N ASP A 43 -1.46 -7.58 -4.26
CA ASP A 43 -2.14 -8.52 -3.38
C ASP A 43 -2.93 -9.53 -4.23
N PHE A 44 -2.82 -10.82 -3.91
CA PHE A 44 -3.41 -11.89 -4.71
C PHE A 44 -4.77 -12.31 -4.16
N GLY A 45 -5.74 -12.47 -5.06
CA GLY A 45 -7.04 -13.02 -4.77
C GLY A 45 -7.67 -13.66 -6.03
N VAL A 46 -8.54 -14.65 -5.81
CA VAL A 46 -9.39 -15.25 -6.86
C VAL A 46 -10.85 -15.02 -6.50
N ARG A 47 -11.31 -15.53 -5.36
CA ARG A 47 -12.64 -15.22 -4.81
C ARG A 47 -12.69 -13.86 -4.15
N HIS A 48 -11.58 -13.46 -3.52
CA HIS A 48 -11.34 -12.09 -3.07
C HIS A 48 -10.67 -11.30 -4.20
N PRO A 49 -10.77 -9.97 -4.21
CA PRO A 49 -10.15 -9.17 -5.25
C PRO A 49 -8.64 -9.40 -5.34
N PHE A 50 -8.15 -9.63 -6.56
CA PHE A 50 -6.76 -9.34 -6.88
C PHE A 50 -6.61 -7.82 -6.91
N ALA A 51 -5.57 -7.29 -6.27
CA ALA A 51 -5.30 -5.86 -6.25
C ALA A 51 -3.89 -5.55 -6.74
N ALA A 52 -3.77 -4.53 -7.58
CA ALA A 52 -2.49 -3.91 -7.92
C ALA A 52 -2.61 -2.40 -7.80
N ILE A 53 -1.59 -1.77 -7.21
CA ILE A 53 -1.48 -0.31 -7.14
C ILE A 53 -0.14 0.14 -7.69
N TRP A 54 -0.12 1.33 -8.29
CA TRP A 54 1.10 1.98 -8.78
C TRP A 54 1.36 3.23 -7.96
N VAL A 55 2.60 3.34 -7.50
CA VAL A 55 3.08 4.42 -6.66
C VAL A 55 4.28 5.08 -7.35
N ALA A 56 4.18 6.36 -7.64
CA ALA A 56 5.29 7.16 -8.12
C ALA A 56 5.95 7.87 -6.93
N HIS A 57 7.26 7.94 -6.90
CA HIS A 57 8.04 8.58 -5.84
C HIS A 57 8.74 9.82 -6.38
N ASP A 58 8.27 10.99 -6.01
CA ASP A 58 9.00 12.25 -6.16
C ASP A 58 10.11 12.30 -5.11
N GLN A 59 11.32 11.89 -5.51
CA GLN A 59 12.47 11.83 -4.62
C GLN A 59 12.91 13.22 -4.14
N ASN A 60 12.66 14.28 -4.92
CA ASN A 60 13.03 15.64 -4.56
C ASN A 60 12.19 16.16 -3.38
N LYS A 61 10.92 15.80 -3.35
CA LYS A 61 9.98 16.15 -2.26
C LYS A 61 9.86 15.07 -1.20
N ASN A 62 10.47 13.90 -1.42
CA ASN A 62 10.24 12.68 -0.66
C ASN A 62 8.74 12.39 -0.47
N GLN A 63 7.98 12.46 -1.57
CA GLN A 63 6.53 12.29 -1.59
C GLN A 63 6.12 11.14 -2.51
N LEU A 64 5.23 10.29 -2.02
CA LEU A 64 4.62 9.20 -2.78
C LEU A 64 3.30 9.65 -3.40
N HIS A 65 3.08 9.32 -4.67
CA HIS A 65 1.84 9.52 -5.40
C HIS A 65 1.24 8.17 -5.77
N VAL A 66 0.15 7.77 -5.13
CA VAL A 66 -0.62 6.59 -5.59
C VAL A 66 -1.50 7.05 -6.75
N PHE A 67 -1.12 6.72 -7.98
CA PHE A 67 -1.71 7.32 -9.18
C PHE A 67 -2.57 6.36 -9.99
N ARG A 68 -2.51 5.05 -9.71
CA ARG A 68 -3.33 4.04 -10.37
C ARG A 68 -3.62 2.87 -9.44
N GLU A 69 -4.81 2.32 -9.59
CA GLU A 69 -5.24 1.07 -8.98
C GLU A 69 -5.88 0.13 -10.02
N TYR A 70 -5.78 -1.16 -9.77
CA TYR A 70 -6.52 -2.21 -10.47
C TYR A 70 -6.99 -3.24 -9.47
N LEU A 71 -8.30 -3.46 -9.40
CA LEU A 71 -8.90 -4.52 -8.59
C LEU A 71 -9.87 -5.32 -9.45
N ALA A 72 -9.78 -6.65 -9.36
CA ALA A 72 -10.68 -7.56 -10.06
C ALA A 72 -10.90 -8.85 -9.27
N THR A 73 -12.09 -9.42 -9.40
CA THR A 73 -12.48 -10.72 -8.87
C THR A 73 -12.73 -11.70 -10.01
N GLU A 74 -12.78 -12.99 -9.70
CA GLU A 74 -13.15 -14.07 -10.64
C GLU A 74 -12.29 -14.15 -11.89
N LYS A 75 -11.04 -13.71 -11.79
CA LYS A 75 -10.01 -13.82 -12.81
C LYS A 75 -8.82 -14.62 -12.30
N THR A 76 -8.21 -15.37 -13.19
CA THR A 76 -6.96 -16.07 -12.91
C THR A 76 -5.81 -15.08 -12.66
N THR A 77 -4.75 -15.53 -12.02
CA THR A 77 -3.53 -14.73 -11.83
C THR A 77 -2.92 -14.31 -13.18
N ILE A 78 -3.05 -15.14 -14.22
CA ILE A 78 -2.54 -14.82 -15.56
C ILE A 78 -3.35 -13.68 -16.17
N GLU A 79 -4.67 -13.75 -16.17
CA GLU A 79 -5.55 -12.69 -16.71
C GLU A 79 -5.32 -11.36 -15.97
N ASN A 80 -5.22 -11.39 -14.64
CA ASN A 80 -4.91 -10.22 -13.85
C ASN A 80 -3.52 -9.68 -14.19
N GLY A 81 -2.51 -10.56 -14.30
CA GLY A 81 -1.15 -10.18 -14.64
C GLY A 81 -1.02 -9.55 -16.04
N GLN A 82 -1.72 -10.08 -17.02
CA GLN A 82 -1.77 -9.50 -18.37
C GLN A 82 -2.37 -8.10 -18.35
N MET A 83 -3.44 -7.88 -17.57
CA MET A 83 -4.03 -6.55 -17.42
C MET A 83 -3.07 -5.59 -16.70
N VAL A 84 -2.43 -6.04 -15.63
CA VAL A 84 -1.42 -5.25 -14.89
C VAL A 84 -0.25 -4.88 -15.80
N HIS A 85 0.23 -5.82 -16.63
CA HIS A 85 1.28 -5.56 -17.60
C HIS A 85 0.85 -4.48 -18.61
N ALA A 86 -0.31 -4.66 -19.23
CA ALA A 86 -0.86 -3.70 -20.22
C ALA A 86 -1.06 -2.30 -19.64
N LEU A 87 -1.54 -2.21 -18.39
CA LEU A 87 -1.69 -0.93 -17.70
C LEU A 87 -0.34 -0.26 -17.39
N SER A 88 0.70 -1.04 -17.11
CA SER A 88 2.05 -0.52 -16.82
C SER A 88 2.77 0.01 -18.06
N MET A 89 2.41 -0.45 -19.27
CA MET A 89 3.01 0.04 -20.51
C MET A 89 2.63 1.47 -20.87
N LYS A 90 1.71 2.08 -20.12
CA LYS A 90 1.24 3.45 -20.35
C LYS A 90 2.09 4.52 -19.66
N ASP A 91 3.00 4.11 -18.79
CA ASP A 91 3.78 5.00 -17.94
C ASP A 91 5.28 4.73 -18.07
N ASN A 92 6.07 5.39 -17.22
CA ASN A 92 7.47 5.08 -17.03
C ASN A 92 7.64 3.60 -16.62
N PRO A 93 8.80 3.00 -16.91
CA PRO A 93 9.10 1.66 -16.44
C PRO A 93 8.91 1.51 -14.93
N VAL A 94 8.37 0.36 -14.51
CA VAL A 94 8.24 0.04 -13.09
C VAL A 94 9.59 -0.41 -12.57
N ASP A 95 10.15 0.31 -11.60
CA ASP A 95 11.46 0.01 -11.00
C ASP A 95 11.43 -1.31 -10.24
N TRP A 96 10.37 -1.54 -9.48
CA TRP A 96 10.13 -2.83 -8.84
C TRP A 96 8.68 -3.07 -8.46
N THR A 97 8.36 -4.36 -8.31
CA THR A 97 7.07 -4.84 -7.79
C THR A 97 7.28 -5.57 -6.49
N SER A 98 6.54 -5.17 -5.45
CA SER A 98 6.43 -5.90 -4.18
C SER A 98 5.09 -6.60 -4.12
N ALA A 99 5.09 -7.87 -3.76
CA ALA A 99 3.87 -8.68 -3.77
C ALA A 99 3.70 -9.47 -2.47
N ASP A 100 2.48 -9.92 -2.20
CA ASP A 100 2.15 -10.74 -1.05
C ASP A 100 3.20 -11.84 -0.82
N PRO A 101 3.86 -11.86 0.34
CA PRO A 101 4.89 -12.85 0.66
C PRO A 101 4.36 -14.28 0.79
N GLU A 102 3.07 -14.46 1.09
CA GLU A 102 2.45 -15.78 1.25
C GLU A 102 2.14 -16.44 -0.09
N SER A 103 1.87 -15.68 -1.15
CA SER A 103 1.47 -16.18 -2.47
C SER A 103 2.69 -16.46 -3.37
N ARG A 104 3.46 -17.50 -3.05
CA ARG A 104 4.63 -17.89 -3.86
C ARG A 104 4.26 -18.22 -5.31
N ASP A 105 3.20 -19.02 -5.50
CA ASP A 105 2.78 -19.46 -6.84
C ASP A 105 2.24 -18.28 -7.66
N GLY A 106 1.50 -17.37 -7.04
CA GLY A 106 1.05 -16.13 -7.68
C GLY A 106 2.22 -15.29 -8.16
N ARG A 107 3.25 -15.11 -7.32
CA ARG A 107 4.46 -14.36 -7.70
C ARG A 107 5.22 -15.02 -8.84
N LEU A 108 5.38 -16.34 -8.82
CA LEU A 108 6.03 -17.08 -9.92
C LEU A 108 5.23 -16.98 -11.21
N THR A 109 3.90 -17.05 -11.15
CA THR A 109 3.01 -16.88 -12.29
C THR A 109 3.17 -15.50 -12.93
N LEU A 110 3.15 -14.43 -12.13
CA LEU A 110 3.37 -13.07 -12.64
C LEU A 110 4.73 -12.93 -13.33
N ALA A 111 5.79 -13.45 -12.70
CA ALA A 111 7.14 -13.34 -13.25
C ALA A 111 7.31 -14.14 -14.56
N ARG A 112 6.80 -15.39 -14.61
CA ARG A 112 7.05 -16.31 -15.73
C ARG A 112 6.12 -16.07 -16.93
N TYR A 113 4.87 -15.74 -16.67
CA TYR A 113 3.82 -15.71 -17.71
C TYR A 113 3.28 -14.32 -18.03
N CYS A 114 3.57 -13.32 -17.17
CA CYS A 114 3.04 -11.97 -17.35
C CYS A 114 4.13 -10.90 -17.51
N ASN A 115 5.40 -11.30 -17.56
CA ASN A 115 6.53 -10.37 -17.63
C ASN A 115 6.51 -9.30 -16.50
N ILE A 116 6.17 -9.75 -15.28
CA ILE A 116 6.13 -8.91 -14.08
C ILE A 116 7.12 -9.46 -13.06
N PRO A 117 8.42 -9.09 -13.15
CA PRO A 117 9.37 -9.40 -12.11
C PRO A 117 8.93 -8.79 -10.79
N ASN A 118 8.99 -9.59 -9.72
CA ASN A 118 8.50 -9.17 -8.42
C ASN A 118 9.29 -9.81 -7.28
N LYS A 119 9.25 -9.17 -6.12
CA LYS A 119 9.83 -9.66 -4.87
C LYS A 119 8.76 -9.77 -3.78
N PRO A 120 8.91 -10.71 -2.83
CA PRO A 120 8.01 -10.75 -1.68
C PRO A 120 8.20 -9.51 -0.80
N ALA A 121 7.10 -8.97 -0.28
CA ALA A 121 7.15 -7.96 0.78
C ALA A 121 7.85 -8.52 2.04
N PRO A 122 8.43 -7.68 2.91
CA PRO A 122 9.11 -8.12 4.13
C PRO A 122 8.17 -8.83 5.11
N LYS A 123 8.12 -10.16 5.08
CA LYS A 123 7.20 -10.97 5.90
C LYS A 123 7.41 -10.81 7.40
N HIS A 124 8.66 -10.62 7.85
CA HIS A 124 9.02 -10.54 9.27
C HIS A 124 8.45 -9.31 10.00
N MET A 125 8.01 -8.31 9.26
CA MET A 125 7.44 -7.09 9.85
C MET A 125 5.98 -7.30 10.33
N GLY A 126 5.22 -8.23 9.75
CA GLY A 126 3.82 -8.46 10.08
C GLY A 126 2.88 -7.33 9.64
N VAL A 127 1.58 -7.50 9.92
CA VAL A 127 0.53 -6.55 9.49
C VAL A 127 0.66 -5.22 10.24
N ILE A 128 0.85 -5.25 11.54
CA ILE A 128 0.89 -4.04 12.40
C ILE A 128 2.07 -3.15 12.02
N ALA A 129 3.27 -3.71 11.89
CA ALA A 129 4.43 -2.93 11.46
C ALA A 129 4.25 -2.35 10.05
N GLY A 130 3.60 -3.09 9.15
CA GLY A 130 3.25 -2.59 7.83
C GLY A 130 2.24 -1.43 7.87
N ILE A 131 1.27 -1.46 8.79
CA ILE A 131 0.36 -0.35 9.05
C ILE A 131 1.14 0.89 9.50
N GLU A 132 2.06 0.74 10.42
CA GLU A 132 2.90 1.84 10.90
C GLU A 132 3.78 2.44 9.78
N GLU A 133 4.25 1.62 8.83
CA GLU A 133 4.97 2.15 7.65
C GLU A 133 4.07 3.03 6.77
N VAL A 134 2.81 2.66 6.55
CA VAL A 134 1.85 3.51 5.82
C VAL A 134 1.56 4.79 6.61
N LYS A 135 1.37 4.71 7.93
CA LYS A 135 1.12 5.87 8.78
C LYS A 135 2.26 6.89 8.74
N LYS A 136 3.53 6.44 8.67
CA LYS A 136 4.68 7.34 8.52
C LYS A 136 4.54 8.20 7.26
N TRP A 137 4.11 7.61 6.14
CA TRP A 137 3.88 8.35 4.91
C TRP A 137 2.65 9.25 4.95
N LEU A 138 1.65 8.92 5.78
CA LEU A 138 0.48 9.79 6.00
C LEU A 138 0.79 11.00 6.88
N GLN A 139 1.95 11.06 7.55
CA GLN A 139 2.33 12.24 8.35
C GLN A 139 2.48 13.46 7.44
N VAL A 140 2.04 14.60 7.97
CA VAL A 140 2.20 15.90 7.33
C VAL A 140 3.48 16.53 7.85
N ASN A 141 4.36 16.92 6.95
CA ASN A 141 5.62 17.57 7.26
C ASN A 141 5.42 18.99 7.83
N ALA A 142 6.48 19.59 8.34
CA ALA A 142 6.43 20.95 8.91
C ALA A 142 6.01 22.03 7.88
N ASP A 143 6.22 21.79 6.59
CA ASP A 143 5.79 22.64 5.49
C ASP A 143 4.32 22.44 5.08
N GLY A 144 3.60 21.55 5.76
CA GLY A 144 2.20 21.22 5.47
C GLY A 144 2.00 20.18 4.37
N ALA A 145 3.06 19.64 3.75
CA ALA A 145 2.96 18.61 2.73
C ALA A 145 2.88 17.20 3.34
N PRO A 146 1.95 16.33 2.90
CA PRO A 146 1.93 14.93 3.32
C PRO A 146 3.02 14.13 2.62
N GLY A 147 3.54 13.08 3.26
CA GLY A 147 4.49 12.16 2.65
C GLY A 147 3.87 11.30 1.54
N ILE A 148 2.54 11.11 1.56
CA ILE A 148 1.81 10.38 0.51
C ILE A 148 0.55 11.12 0.09
N VAL A 149 0.31 11.14 -1.22
CA VAL A 149 -0.96 11.58 -1.81
C VAL A 149 -1.56 10.48 -2.68
N ILE A 150 -2.88 10.44 -2.74
CA ILE A 150 -3.64 9.46 -3.52
C ILE A 150 -4.44 10.23 -4.57
N HIS A 151 -4.26 9.89 -5.82
CA HIS A 151 -5.02 10.49 -6.90
C HIS A 151 -6.50 10.10 -6.80
N SER A 152 -7.40 11.03 -7.03
CA SER A 152 -8.86 10.87 -6.88
C SER A 152 -9.44 9.74 -7.75
N CYS A 153 -8.72 9.27 -8.76
CA CYS A 153 -9.08 8.11 -9.57
C CYS A 153 -8.90 6.77 -8.83
N CYS A 154 -8.10 6.71 -7.74
CA CYS A 154 -7.90 5.50 -6.92
C CYS A 154 -9.03 5.33 -5.88
N LYS A 155 -10.26 5.20 -6.38
CA LYS A 155 -11.50 5.23 -5.57
C LYS A 155 -11.61 4.07 -4.58
N LYS A 156 -11.10 2.89 -4.95
CA LYS A 156 -11.16 1.69 -4.09
C LYS A 156 -10.21 1.84 -2.91
N LEU A 157 -8.97 2.21 -3.16
CA LEU A 157 -7.99 2.48 -2.09
C LEU A 157 -8.49 3.57 -1.14
N ILE A 158 -9.02 4.69 -1.67
CA ILE A 158 -9.59 5.78 -0.85
C ILE A 158 -10.74 5.27 0.02
N LYS A 159 -11.61 4.41 -0.52
CA LYS A 159 -12.69 3.79 0.24
C LYS A 159 -12.16 2.88 1.34
N GLU A 160 -11.20 2.01 1.02
CA GLU A 160 -10.61 1.07 1.96
C GLU A 160 -9.92 1.80 3.13
N ILE A 161 -9.04 2.77 2.85
CA ILE A 161 -8.31 3.50 3.89
C ILE A 161 -9.23 4.25 4.85
N ARG A 162 -10.37 4.76 4.37
CA ARG A 162 -11.39 5.45 5.16
C ARG A 162 -12.22 4.53 6.03
N SER A 163 -12.30 3.26 5.71
CA SER A 163 -13.16 2.28 6.40
C SER A 163 -12.39 1.22 7.17
N TYR A 164 -11.07 1.18 7.07
CA TYR A 164 -10.24 0.18 7.74
C TYR A 164 -10.23 0.39 9.24
N ARG A 165 -10.59 -0.65 10.00
CA ARG A 165 -10.84 -0.53 11.44
C ARG A 165 -10.11 -1.60 12.25
N TRP A 166 -9.78 -1.22 13.47
CA TRP A 166 -9.36 -2.16 14.50
C TRP A 166 -10.53 -3.06 14.93
N LYS A 167 -10.23 -4.29 15.28
CA LYS A 167 -11.21 -5.17 15.91
C LYS A 167 -11.45 -4.70 17.34
N PRO A 168 -12.71 -4.49 17.76
CA PRO A 168 -13.02 -4.20 19.15
C PRO A 168 -12.70 -5.42 20.04
N ASP A 169 -12.39 -5.16 21.29
CA ASP A 169 -12.32 -6.14 22.38
C ASP A 169 -11.35 -7.33 22.19
N GLN A 170 -10.25 -7.14 21.50
CA GLN A 170 -9.19 -8.14 21.36
C GLN A 170 -8.04 -7.87 22.35
N LYS A 171 -7.42 -8.95 22.88
CA LYS A 171 -6.23 -8.85 23.75
C LYS A 171 -4.98 -8.34 23.01
N LYS A 172 -5.02 -8.26 21.68
CA LYS A 172 -3.96 -7.74 20.82
C LYS A 172 -4.58 -6.84 19.76
N ASP A 173 -3.85 -5.83 19.33
CA ASP A 173 -4.23 -4.99 18.20
C ASP A 173 -4.34 -5.87 16.95
N THR A 174 -5.55 -6.07 16.48
CA THR A 174 -5.87 -6.80 15.26
C THR A 174 -6.85 -5.99 14.43
N VAL A 175 -6.77 -6.14 13.13
CA VAL A 175 -7.63 -5.40 12.18
C VAL A 175 -8.78 -6.26 11.70
N ILE A 176 -9.86 -5.62 11.30
CA ILE A 176 -10.96 -6.29 10.58
C ILE A 176 -10.49 -6.49 9.15
N LYS A 177 -10.24 -7.76 8.78
CA LYS A 177 -9.89 -8.11 7.41
C LYS A 177 -11.15 -8.16 6.54
N ALA A 178 -11.47 -7.03 5.93
CA ALA A 178 -12.56 -6.90 4.97
C ALA A 178 -12.31 -5.71 4.07
N ASN A 179 -12.32 -5.95 2.75
CA ASN A 179 -12.08 -4.91 1.73
C ASN A 179 -10.77 -4.13 2.01
N ASP A 180 -9.67 -4.84 2.14
CA ASP A 180 -8.34 -4.29 2.47
C ASP A 180 -7.27 -4.63 1.42
N HIS A 181 -7.66 -5.11 0.25
CA HIS A 181 -6.75 -5.62 -0.78
C HIS A 181 -5.87 -4.53 -1.42
N ALA A 182 -6.44 -3.36 -1.72
CA ALA A 182 -5.65 -2.23 -2.21
C ALA A 182 -4.74 -1.67 -1.11
N LEU A 183 -5.20 -1.66 0.15
CA LEU A 183 -4.39 -1.30 1.31
C LEU A 183 -3.24 -2.28 1.55
N ASP A 184 -3.47 -3.59 1.41
CA ASP A 184 -2.42 -4.59 1.54
C ASP A 184 -1.37 -4.40 0.44
N ALA A 185 -1.79 -4.15 -0.80
CA ALA A 185 -0.89 -3.82 -1.89
C ALA A 185 -0.07 -2.54 -1.61
N LEU A 186 -0.67 -1.48 -1.06
CA LEU A 186 0.02 -0.27 -0.63
C LEU A 186 1.02 -0.56 0.50
N ARG A 187 0.61 -1.31 1.50
CA ARG A 187 1.43 -1.72 2.63
C ARG A 187 2.69 -2.46 2.17
N TYR A 188 2.57 -3.36 1.17
CA TYR A 188 3.72 -4.06 0.61
C TYR A 188 4.73 -3.12 -0.05
N VAL A 189 4.26 -2.06 -0.72
CA VAL A 189 5.15 -1.01 -1.26
C VAL A 189 5.87 -0.28 -0.13
N CYS A 190 5.13 0.25 0.84
CA CYS A 190 5.71 1.02 1.95
C CYS A 190 6.74 0.23 2.75
N MET A 191 6.41 -1.02 3.13
CA MET A 191 7.34 -1.92 3.85
C MET A 191 8.63 -2.20 3.06
N THR A 192 8.49 -2.41 1.74
CA THR A 192 9.64 -2.68 0.87
C THR A 192 10.51 -1.45 0.71
N LEU A 193 9.91 -0.28 0.57
CA LEU A 193 10.63 0.99 0.44
C LEU A 193 11.39 1.33 1.72
N SER A 194 10.75 1.24 2.89
CA SER A 194 11.41 1.46 4.18
C SER A 194 12.61 0.54 4.39
N ARG A 195 12.50 -0.73 4.02
CA ARG A 195 13.63 -1.66 4.08
C ARG A 195 14.76 -1.29 3.12
N GLN A 196 14.46 -0.72 1.97
CA GLN A 196 15.50 -0.25 1.05
C GLN A 196 16.18 0.99 1.60
N MET A 197 15.43 1.98 2.08
CA MET A 197 15.98 3.21 2.66
C MET A 197 16.90 2.91 3.86
N ALA A 198 16.53 1.99 4.75
CA ALA A 198 17.32 1.58 5.89
C ALA A 198 18.66 0.89 5.54
N ARG A 199 18.91 0.51 4.27
CA ARG A 199 20.18 -0.08 3.83
C ARG A 199 21.20 0.96 3.35
N TYR A 200 20.74 2.19 3.16
CA TYR A 200 21.58 3.29 2.65
C TYR A 200 21.87 4.34 3.74
N GLN A 201 21.38 4.12 4.96
CA GLN A 201 21.75 4.85 6.18
C GLN A 201 22.82 4.10 6.98
#